data_d474c8906c9f180e66c3b7bddb907756
#
_entry.id   d474c8906c9f180e66c3b7bddb907756
#
_cell.length_a   1.000
_cell.length_b   1.000
_cell.length_c   1.000
_cell.angle_alpha   90.00
_cell.angle_beta   90.00
_cell.angle_gamma   90.00
#
_symmetry.space_group_name_H-M   'P 1'
#
loop_
_entity.id
_entity.type
_entity.pdbx_description
1 polymer ?
#
loop_
_entity_poly.entity_id
_entity_poly.type
_entity_poly.pdbx_seq_one_letter_code
_entity_poly.pdbx_strand_id
1 'polypeptide(L)'
;MKVLIAASELQPFASSGALAETLSCLISSISGHVDIEYVMPLYSMIDESIYDIKPTGKGFQVPVADKIENAVVWVGRHPESGVKVWFIENRYFQRDGLYGNITGDYPDNSERFVFFSRAVLELANVISRPDIIHCNDWQTALIPLYMKEVYQKNGQMKDVKTVFFIHDVRFQGRFWLYDLYILNLGWEVFSPEKLEFYNDINFL
;
A
#
# COMPACT_ATOMS: atom_id res chain seq x y z
N MET A 1 17.50 -1.79 -12.79
CA MET A 1 16.88 -1.26 -11.55
C MET A 1 15.39 -1.48 -11.68
N LYS A 2 14.82 -2.15 -10.71
CA LYS A 2 13.38 -2.47 -10.65
C LYS A 2 12.71 -1.65 -9.55
N VAL A 3 11.62 -0.98 -9.88
CA VAL A 3 10.85 -0.14 -8.95
C VAL A 3 9.46 -0.72 -8.77
N LEU A 4 9.06 -0.95 -7.52
CA LEU A 4 7.69 -1.27 -7.14
C LEU A 4 7.01 0.01 -6.64
N ILE A 5 6.07 0.53 -7.39
CA ILE A 5 5.26 1.68 -6.97
C ILE A 5 4.07 1.16 -6.17
N ALA A 6 3.98 1.58 -4.91
CA ALA A 6 2.88 1.23 -4.01
C ALA A 6 1.98 2.45 -3.79
N ALA A 7 0.70 2.31 -4.06
CA ALA A 7 -0.31 3.34 -3.79
C ALA A 7 -1.70 2.71 -3.66
N SER A 8 -2.62 3.50 -3.12
CA SER A 8 -4.01 3.08 -2.95
C SER A 8 -4.88 3.26 -4.19
N GLU A 9 -4.42 4.02 -5.19
CA GLU A 9 -5.18 4.40 -6.37
C GLU A 9 -4.33 4.34 -7.64
N LEU A 10 -4.95 4.02 -8.76
CA LEU A 10 -4.37 4.14 -10.10
C LEU A 10 -5.50 4.19 -11.13
N GLN A 11 -5.52 5.20 -12.01
CA GLN A 11 -6.40 5.15 -13.19
C GLN A 11 -5.94 4.07 -14.16
N PRO A 12 -6.86 3.39 -14.88
CA PRO A 12 -8.32 3.54 -14.80
C PRO A 12 -8.99 2.63 -13.75
N PHE A 13 -8.26 1.93 -12.91
CA PHE A 13 -8.79 0.91 -11.99
C PHE A 13 -9.59 1.52 -10.83
N ALA A 14 -9.02 2.47 -10.12
CA ALA A 14 -9.66 3.14 -8.98
C ALA A 14 -9.11 4.56 -8.82
N SER A 15 -10.01 5.52 -8.60
CA SER A 15 -9.65 6.92 -8.43
C SER A 15 -10.66 7.63 -7.53
N SER A 16 -10.17 8.40 -6.56
CA SER A 16 -10.98 9.34 -5.78
C SER A 16 -10.53 10.79 -5.95
N GLY A 17 -9.39 11.02 -6.62
CA GLY A 17 -8.80 12.35 -6.79
C GLY A 17 -7.59 12.38 -7.71
N ALA A 18 -6.75 13.39 -7.54
CA ALA A 18 -5.60 13.65 -8.41
C ALA A 18 -4.47 12.59 -8.29
N LEU A 19 -4.41 11.84 -7.20
CA LEU A 19 -3.37 10.83 -6.97
C LEU A 19 -3.32 9.80 -8.10
N ALA A 20 -4.48 9.23 -8.43
CA ALA A 20 -4.58 8.18 -9.44
C ALA A 20 -4.14 8.65 -10.84
N GLU A 21 -4.53 9.87 -11.23
CA GLU A 21 -4.14 10.47 -12.49
C GLU A 21 -2.64 10.77 -12.53
N THR A 22 -2.11 11.39 -11.47
CA THR A 22 -0.69 11.71 -11.34
C THR A 22 0.19 10.47 -11.48
N LEU A 23 -0.19 9.38 -10.79
CA LEU A 23 0.56 8.12 -10.85
C LEU A 23 0.41 7.41 -12.20
N SER A 24 -0.75 7.49 -12.84
CA SER A 24 -0.94 6.98 -14.22
C SER A 24 -0.03 7.71 -15.21
N CYS A 25 0.04 9.04 -15.12
CA CYS A 25 0.97 9.85 -15.93
C CYS A 25 2.44 9.50 -15.64
N LEU A 26 2.79 9.33 -14.36
CA LEU A 26 4.15 8.96 -13.96
C LEU A 26 4.57 7.64 -14.58
N ILE A 27 3.79 6.56 -14.38
CA ILE A 27 4.16 5.24 -14.91
C ILE A 27 4.22 5.23 -16.43
N SER A 28 3.34 5.96 -17.11
CA SER A 28 3.35 6.09 -18.56
C SER A 28 4.61 6.80 -19.05
N SER A 29 5.07 7.82 -18.32
CA SER A 29 6.24 8.61 -18.70
C SER A 29 7.55 7.87 -18.50
N ILE A 30 7.68 7.02 -17.47
CA ILE A 30 8.96 6.41 -17.10
C ILE A 30 9.06 4.91 -17.44
N SER A 31 7.98 4.25 -17.86
CA SER A 31 7.95 2.80 -18.14
C SER A 31 8.93 2.37 -19.24
N GLY A 32 9.29 3.26 -20.15
CA GLY A 32 10.31 3.01 -21.20
C GLY A 32 11.75 3.09 -20.70
N HIS A 33 11.99 3.60 -19.50
CA HIS A 33 13.33 3.90 -18.97
C HIS A 33 13.69 3.06 -17.74
N VAL A 34 12.68 2.60 -16.98
CA VAL A 34 12.84 1.87 -15.73
C VAL A 34 11.93 0.66 -15.74
N ASP A 35 12.41 -0.46 -15.18
CA ASP A 35 11.57 -1.64 -14.94
C ASP A 35 10.61 -1.34 -13.79
N ILE A 36 9.32 -1.17 -14.09
CA ILE A 36 8.30 -0.77 -13.14
C ILE A 36 7.29 -1.88 -12.95
N GLU A 37 6.96 -2.13 -11.70
CA GLU A 37 5.75 -2.81 -11.29
C GLU A 37 4.95 -1.89 -10.36
N TYR A 38 3.65 -2.06 -10.35
CA TYR A 38 2.74 -1.30 -9.50
C TYR A 38 2.01 -2.23 -8.54
N VAL A 39 1.62 -1.76 -7.35
CA VAL A 39 0.77 -2.51 -6.41
C VAL A 39 -0.29 -1.62 -5.79
N MET A 40 -1.52 -2.11 -5.78
CA MET A 40 -2.69 -1.45 -5.19
C MET A 40 -3.67 -2.46 -4.58
N PRO A 41 -4.61 -2.03 -3.74
CA PRO A 41 -5.71 -2.89 -3.30
C PRO A 41 -6.61 -3.30 -4.47
N LEU A 42 -7.16 -4.51 -4.42
CA LEU A 42 -8.25 -4.93 -5.31
C LEU A 42 -9.58 -4.49 -4.69
N TYR A 43 -10.07 -3.34 -5.11
CA TYR A 43 -11.35 -2.82 -4.64
C TYR A 43 -12.53 -3.49 -5.36
N SER A 44 -13.67 -3.63 -4.68
CA SER A 44 -14.88 -4.24 -5.23
C SER A 44 -15.43 -3.59 -6.51
N MET A 45 -15.08 -2.32 -6.73
CA MET A 45 -15.48 -1.58 -7.94
C MET A 45 -14.66 -1.91 -9.19
N ILE A 46 -13.52 -2.61 -9.02
CA ILE A 46 -12.66 -2.98 -10.14
C ILE A 46 -13.25 -4.23 -10.80
N ASP A 47 -13.63 -4.12 -12.08
CA ASP A 47 -14.08 -5.26 -12.86
C ASP A 47 -12.88 -6.01 -13.44
N GLU A 48 -12.56 -7.14 -12.86
CA GLU A 48 -11.40 -7.95 -13.22
C GLU A 48 -11.50 -8.46 -14.67
N SER A 49 -12.72 -8.66 -15.20
CA SER A 49 -12.93 -9.15 -16.56
C SER A 49 -12.61 -8.10 -17.63
N ILE A 50 -12.89 -6.84 -17.34
CA ILE A 50 -12.60 -5.72 -18.27
C ILE A 50 -11.09 -5.52 -18.41
N TYR A 51 -10.34 -5.69 -17.32
CA TYR A 51 -8.90 -5.42 -17.29
C TYR A 51 -8.04 -6.68 -17.36
N ASP A 52 -8.63 -7.85 -17.64
CA ASP A 52 -7.94 -9.16 -17.68
C ASP A 52 -7.09 -9.43 -16.42
N ILE A 53 -7.62 -9.04 -15.26
CA ILE A 53 -6.97 -9.25 -13.96
C ILE A 53 -7.22 -10.69 -13.53
N LYS A 54 -6.15 -11.42 -13.18
CA LYS A 54 -6.21 -12.85 -12.89
C LYS A 54 -5.57 -13.19 -11.55
N PRO A 55 -6.11 -14.17 -10.82
CA PRO A 55 -5.47 -14.67 -9.61
C PRO A 55 -4.14 -15.35 -9.95
N THR A 56 -3.13 -15.10 -9.13
CA THR A 56 -1.81 -15.71 -9.31
C THR A 56 -1.67 -17.07 -8.65
N GLY A 57 -2.63 -17.49 -7.84
CA GLY A 57 -2.54 -18.63 -6.95
C GLY A 57 -1.61 -18.41 -5.76
N LYS A 58 -1.11 -17.20 -5.55
CA LYS A 58 -0.23 -16.83 -4.44
C LYS A 58 -0.96 -15.96 -3.43
N GLY A 59 -0.52 -16.01 -2.18
CA GLY A 59 -1.04 -15.19 -1.11
C GLY A 59 -0.14 -15.22 0.10
N PHE A 60 -0.44 -14.37 1.07
CA PHE A 60 0.32 -14.20 2.30
C PHE A 60 -0.60 -14.12 3.49
N GLN A 61 -0.09 -14.54 4.64
CA GLN A 61 -0.69 -14.26 5.94
C GLN A 61 -0.08 -12.99 6.51
N VAL A 62 -0.93 -12.02 6.80
CA VAL A 62 -0.54 -10.68 7.26
C VAL A 62 -1.11 -10.45 8.66
N PRO A 63 -0.28 -10.32 9.69
CA PRO A 63 -0.75 -10.01 11.03
C PRO A 63 -1.20 -8.54 11.11
N VAL A 64 -2.39 -8.32 11.68
CA VAL A 64 -2.98 -7.00 11.95
C VAL A 64 -3.66 -7.07 13.31
N ALA A 65 -3.21 -6.31 14.28
CA ALA A 65 -3.64 -6.44 15.67
C ALA A 65 -3.46 -7.89 16.18
N ASP A 66 -4.51 -8.48 16.72
CA ASP A 66 -4.58 -9.86 17.21
C ASP A 66 -5.03 -10.87 16.14
N LYS A 67 -5.18 -10.43 14.88
CA LYS A 67 -5.71 -11.22 13.78
C LYS A 67 -4.63 -11.56 12.76
N ILE A 68 -4.86 -12.64 12.04
CA ILE A 68 -4.11 -12.97 10.83
C ILE A 68 -5.05 -12.82 9.63
N GLU A 69 -4.76 -11.86 8.78
CA GLU A 69 -5.53 -11.60 7.56
C GLU A 69 -4.87 -12.26 6.34
N ASN A 70 -5.67 -12.75 5.41
CA ASN A 70 -5.15 -13.34 4.18
C ASN A 70 -5.10 -12.29 3.07
N ALA A 71 -3.93 -12.10 2.49
CA ALA A 71 -3.73 -11.33 1.27
C ALA A 71 -3.69 -12.29 0.08
N VAL A 72 -4.62 -12.16 -0.86
CA VAL A 72 -4.59 -12.90 -2.14
C VAL A 72 -4.03 -11.99 -3.22
N VAL A 73 -3.09 -12.53 -4.00
CA VAL A 73 -2.38 -11.75 -5.02
C VAL A 73 -2.98 -12.01 -6.40
N TRP A 74 -3.40 -10.93 -7.05
CA TRP A 74 -3.85 -10.90 -8.43
C TRP A 74 -2.90 -10.08 -9.28
N VAL A 75 -2.96 -10.26 -10.60
CA VAL A 75 -2.10 -9.56 -11.54
C VAL A 75 -2.86 -9.16 -12.79
N GLY A 76 -2.60 -7.96 -13.26
CA GLY A 76 -3.06 -7.43 -14.53
C GLY A 76 -2.03 -6.49 -15.14
N ARG A 77 -2.46 -5.70 -16.13
CA ARG A 77 -1.61 -4.68 -16.75
C ARG A 77 -2.36 -3.37 -16.87
N HIS A 78 -1.64 -2.28 -16.68
CA HIS A 78 -2.17 -0.96 -16.97
C HIS A 78 -2.45 -0.85 -18.49
N PRO A 79 -3.67 -0.46 -18.90
CA PRO A 79 -4.08 -0.55 -20.31
C PRO A 79 -3.20 0.25 -21.27
N GLU A 80 -2.80 1.45 -20.88
CA GLU A 80 -2.05 2.37 -21.74
C GLU A 80 -0.54 2.10 -21.70
N SER A 81 0.04 1.98 -20.50
CA SER A 81 1.50 1.84 -20.35
C SER A 81 2.01 0.40 -20.43
N GLY A 82 1.13 -0.60 -20.31
CA GLY A 82 1.50 -2.01 -20.25
C GLY A 82 2.21 -2.42 -18.95
N VAL A 83 2.40 -1.49 -18.00
CA VAL A 83 3.04 -1.75 -16.70
C VAL A 83 2.27 -2.83 -15.96
N LYS A 84 3.01 -3.78 -15.38
CA LYS A 84 2.44 -4.85 -14.55
C LYS A 84 1.88 -4.25 -13.26
N VAL A 85 0.63 -4.59 -12.96
CA VAL A 85 -0.06 -4.17 -11.75
C VAL A 85 -0.40 -5.40 -10.92
N TRP A 86 0.06 -5.41 -9.69
CA TRP A 86 -0.32 -6.35 -8.66
C TRP A 86 -1.49 -5.81 -7.89
N PHE A 87 -2.48 -6.65 -7.62
CA PHE A 87 -3.64 -6.28 -6.81
C PHE A 87 -3.66 -7.17 -5.57
N ILE A 88 -3.91 -6.55 -4.42
CA ILE A 88 -4.03 -7.25 -3.14
C ILE A 88 -5.51 -7.32 -2.77
N GLU A 89 -6.06 -8.52 -2.86
CA GLU A 89 -7.43 -8.80 -2.43
C GLU A 89 -7.47 -9.13 -0.95
N ASN A 90 -8.39 -8.49 -0.24
CA ASN A 90 -8.81 -8.81 1.12
C ASN A 90 -10.19 -8.19 1.39
N ARG A 91 -10.94 -8.73 2.36
CA ARG A 91 -12.25 -8.21 2.80
C ARG A 91 -12.28 -6.72 3.14
N TYR A 92 -11.16 -6.15 3.53
CA TYR A 92 -11.02 -4.71 3.82
C TYR A 92 -11.31 -3.82 2.61
N PHE A 93 -11.12 -4.33 1.40
CA PHE A 93 -11.29 -3.59 0.14
C PHE A 93 -12.55 -3.98 -0.64
N GLN A 94 -13.30 -4.96 -0.14
CA GLN A 94 -14.56 -5.41 -0.73
C GLN A 94 -15.74 -4.58 -0.20
N ARG A 95 -15.71 -3.26 -0.45
CA ARG A 95 -16.67 -2.27 0.04
C ARG A 95 -16.93 -1.18 -1.00
N ASP A 96 -18.03 -0.44 -0.82
CA ASP A 96 -18.33 0.73 -1.63
C ASP A 96 -17.37 1.88 -1.27
N GLY A 97 -16.65 2.40 -2.28
CA GLY A 97 -15.71 3.50 -2.09
C GLY A 97 -14.32 3.08 -1.57
N LEU A 98 -13.35 3.97 -1.73
CA LEU A 98 -11.94 3.68 -1.44
C LEU A 98 -11.60 3.86 0.03
N TYR A 99 -12.03 4.97 0.64
CA TYR A 99 -11.67 5.34 2.01
C TYR A 99 -12.86 5.51 2.93
N GLY A 100 -14.05 5.57 2.37
CA GLY A 100 -15.29 5.81 3.08
C GLY A 100 -16.48 5.71 2.13
N ASN A 101 -17.65 6.03 2.64
CA ASN A 101 -18.90 6.07 1.92
C ASN A 101 -19.67 7.38 2.22
N ILE A 102 -20.95 7.44 1.87
CA ILE A 102 -21.79 8.64 2.11
C ILE A 102 -21.92 9.05 3.58
N THR A 103 -21.55 8.19 4.52
CA THR A 103 -21.60 8.49 5.97
C THR A 103 -20.27 8.99 6.52
N GLY A 104 -19.21 9.01 5.72
CA GLY A 104 -17.86 9.45 6.08
C GLY A 104 -16.79 8.37 5.88
N ASP A 105 -15.61 8.62 6.42
CA ASP A 105 -14.48 7.72 6.37
C ASP A 105 -14.76 6.41 7.11
N TYR A 106 -14.19 5.32 6.62
CA TYR A 106 -14.27 4.04 7.32
C TYR A 106 -13.49 4.09 8.63
N PRO A 107 -14.12 3.70 9.77
CA PRO A 107 -13.46 3.77 11.08
C PRO A 107 -12.27 2.81 11.21
N ASP A 108 -12.17 1.80 10.37
CA ASP A 108 -11.09 0.82 10.32
C ASP A 108 -10.02 1.13 9.27
N ASN A 109 -9.91 2.38 8.81
CA ASN A 109 -8.89 2.77 7.84
C ASN A 109 -7.46 2.53 8.36
N SER A 110 -7.22 2.63 9.66
CA SER A 110 -5.95 2.25 10.27
C SER A 110 -5.62 0.77 10.03
N GLU A 111 -6.55 -0.15 10.32
CA GLU A 111 -6.36 -1.59 10.06
C GLU A 111 -6.14 -1.89 8.58
N ARG A 112 -6.94 -1.27 7.72
CA ARG A 112 -6.91 -1.48 6.26
C ARG A 112 -5.55 -1.16 5.67
N PHE A 113 -4.95 -0.03 6.04
CA PHE A 113 -3.69 0.42 5.45
C PHE A 113 -2.46 -0.08 6.21
N VAL A 114 -2.58 -0.52 7.46
CA VAL A 114 -1.63 -1.41 8.11
C VAL A 114 -1.54 -2.74 7.34
N PHE A 115 -2.69 -3.37 7.08
CA PHE A 115 -2.75 -4.59 6.29
C PHE A 115 -2.08 -4.39 4.91
N PHE A 116 -2.50 -3.36 4.17
CA PHE A 116 -1.97 -3.11 2.83
C PHE A 116 -0.46 -2.90 2.82
N SER A 117 0.07 -2.06 3.72
CA SER A 117 1.50 -1.79 3.81
C SER A 117 2.31 -3.07 4.07
N ARG A 118 1.84 -3.93 4.94
CA ARG A 118 2.49 -5.22 5.21
C ARG A 118 2.36 -6.20 4.06
N ALA A 119 1.19 -6.28 3.41
CA ALA A 119 1.00 -7.12 2.23
C ALA A 119 1.90 -6.71 1.06
N VAL A 120 2.12 -5.40 0.87
CA VAL A 120 3.09 -4.88 -0.12
C VAL A 120 4.50 -5.35 0.19
N LEU A 121 4.91 -5.36 1.46
CA LEU A 121 6.22 -5.84 1.86
C LEU A 121 6.39 -7.36 1.65
N GLU A 122 5.35 -8.15 1.93
CA GLU A 122 5.38 -9.59 1.61
C GLU A 122 5.46 -9.82 0.08
N LEU A 123 4.70 -9.07 -0.71
CA LEU A 123 4.81 -9.10 -2.18
C LEU A 123 6.23 -8.75 -2.64
N ALA A 124 6.80 -7.70 -2.09
CA ALA A 124 8.15 -7.25 -2.43
C ALA A 124 9.20 -8.29 -2.05
N ASN A 125 9.09 -8.89 -0.85
CA ASN A 125 10.05 -9.86 -0.33
C ASN A 125 10.04 -11.19 -1.12
N VAL A 126 8.86 -11.68 -1.50
CA VAL A 126 8.70 -13.05 -2.03
C VAL A 126 8.54 -13.07 -3.55
N ILE A 127 7.83 -12.12 -4.13
CA ILE A 127 7.40 -12.16 -5.55
C ILE A 127 8.13 -11.12 -6.39
N SER A 128 7.94 -9.84 -6.08
CA SER A 128 8.41 -8.74 -6.93
C SER A 128 9.93 -8.57 -6.85
N ARG A 129 10.49 -8.59 -5.65
CA ARG A 129 11.94 -8.38 -5.39
C ARG A 129 12.47 -7.11 -6.06
N PRO A 130 11.94 -5.94 -5.72
CA PRO A 130 12.38 -4.67 -6.30
C PRO A 130 13.70 -4.20 -5.69
N ASP A 131 14.39 -3.29 -6.39
CA ASP A 131 15.51 -2.52 -5.84
C ASP A 131 15.00 -1.34 -4.99
N ILE A 132 13.84 -0.77 -5.41
CA ILE A 132 13.22 0.37 -4.75
C ILE A 132 11.72 0.12 -4.58
N ILE A 133 11.18 0.46 -3.41
CA ILE A 133 9.73 0.60 -3.19
C ILE A 133 9.41 2.10 -3.14
N HIS A 134 8.61 2.58 -4.09
CA HIS A 134 8.14 3.96 -4.17
C HIS A 134 6.77 4.06 -3.52
N CYS A 135 6.72 4.60 -2.32
CA CYS A 135 5.53 4.72 -1.48
C CYS A 135 4.85 6.07 -1.72
N ASN A 136 3.53 6.08 -1.78
CA ASN A 136 2.75 7.28 -2.13
C ASN A 136 1.66 7.53 -1.09
N ASP A 137 1.71 8.70 -0.47
CA ASP A 137 0.79 9.20 0.56
C ASP A 137 0.65 8.30 1.80
N TRP A 138 -0.20 8.72 2.73
CA TRP A 138 -0.35 8.10 4.04
C TRP A 138 -0.74 6.61 3.99
N GLN A 139 -1.42 6.18 2.94
CA GLN A 139 -1.86 4.79 2.78
C GLN A 139 -0.70 3.79 2.65
N THR A 140 0.48 4.29 2.30
CA THR A 140 1.69 3.47 2.14
C THR A 140 2.85 3.94 3.03
N ALA A 141 2.61 4.94 3.87
CA ALA A 141 3.64 5.56 4.71
C ALA A 141 4.23 4.61 5.76
N LEU A 142 3.50 3.57 6.16
CA LEU A 142 4.02 2.56 7.08
C LEU A 142 5.01 1.59 6.43
N ILE A 143 5.12 1.53 5.10
CA ILE A 143 6.07 0.64 4.40
C ILE A 143 7.52 0.92 4.83
N PRO A 144 8.03 2.17 4.79
CA PRO A 144 9.38 2.46 5.26
C PRO A 144 9.61 2.10 6.73
N LEU A 145 8.61 2.33 7.58
CA LEU A 145 8.69 1.97 9.00
C LEU A 145 8.83 0.46 9.19
N TYR A 146 7.91 -0.34 8.62
CA TYR A 146 7.99 -1.79 8.71
C TYR A 146 9.25 -2.36 8.05
N MET A 147 9.67 -1.79 6.93
CA MET A 147 10.93 -2.18 6.28
C MET A 147 12.08 -2.11 7.28
N LYS A 148 12.21 -0.99 7.99
CA LYS A 148 13.29 -0.76 8.95
C LYS A 148 13.12 -1.59 10.22
N GLU A 149 11.92 -1.55 10.83
CA GLU A 149 11.69 -2.09 12.16
C GLU A 149 11.50 -3.62 12.18
N VAL A 150 11.07 -4.21 11.06
CA VAL A 150 10.78 -5.65 10.99
C VAL A 150 11.71 -6.36 10.01
N TYR A 151 11.66 -6.01 8.73
CA TYR A 151 12.34 -6.80 7.69
C TYR A 151 13.86 -6.68 7.74
N GLN A 152 14.38 -5.46 7.78
CA GLN A 152 15.84 -5.23 7.80
C GLN A 152 16.49 -5.68 9.11
N LYS A 153 15.80 -5.51 10.25
CA LYS A 153 16.26 -6.06 11.54
C LYS A 153 16.39 -7.59 11.51
N ASN A 154 15.48 -8.26 10.79
CA ASN A 154 15.51 -9.71 10.59
C ASN A 154 16.43 -10.16 9.45
N GLY A 155 17.18 -9.26 8.86
CA GLY A 155 18.12 -9.58 7.79
C GLY A 155 17.53 -9.71 6.40
N GLN A 156 16.24 -9.40 6.24
CA GLN A 156 15.51 -9.44 4.96
C GLN A 156 15.58 -8.08 4.25
N MET A 157 15.51 -8.09 2.93
CA MET A 157 15.42 -6.88 2.07
C MET A 157 16.44 -5.77 2.41
N LYS A 158 17.65 -6.13 2.84
CA LYS A 158 18.68 -5.17 3.30
C LYS A 158 19.09 -4.18 2.21
N ASP A 159 19.07 -4.60 0.95
CA ASP A 159 19.49 -3.79 -0.18
C ASP A 159 18.35 -3.00 -0.81
N VAL A 160 17.10 -3.29 -0.44
CA VAL A 160 15.92 -2.59 -0.93
C VAL A 160 15.83 -1.20 -0.30
N LYS A 161 15.66 -0.19 -1.14
CA LYS A 161 15.48 1.20 -0.69
C LYS A 161 14.01 1.59 -0.75
N THR A 162 13.63 2.56 0.07
CA THR A 162 12.29 3.17 0.02
C THR A 162 12.41 4.62 -0.40
N VAL A 163 11.52 5.06 -1.27
CA VAL A 163 11.27 6.45 -1.61
C VAL A 163 9.84 6.76 -1.19
N PHE A 164 9.66 7.81 -0.43
CA PHE A 164 8.34 8.22 0.04
C PHE A 164 7.96 9.56 -0.58
N PHE A 165 6.81 9.61 -1.24
CA PHE A 165 6.29 10.80 -1.89
C PHE A 165 4.95 11.22 -1.29
N ILE A 166 4.83 12.48 -0.95
CA ILE A 166 3.63 13.09 -0.38
C ILE A 166 2.99 13.96 -1.47
N HIS A 167 1.81 13.57 -1.94
CA HIS A 167 1.06 14.32 -2.94
C HIS A 167 0.18 15.40 -2.30
N ASP A 168 -0.39 15.10 -1.13
CA ASP A 168 -1.27 16.03 -0.42
C ASP A 168 -1.14 15.92 1.10
N VAL A 169 -0.48 16.90 1.72
CA VAL A 169 -0.26 16.98 3.17
C VAL A 169 -1.53 17.19 4.00
N ARG A 170 -2.67 17.47 3.37
CA ARG A 170 -3.96 17.62 4.06
C ARG A 170 -4.51 16.28 4.54
N PHE A 171 -4.14 15.19 3.87
CA PHE A 171 -4.54 13.82 4.22
C PHE A 171 -3.36 13.08 4.82
N GLN A 172 -3.36 12.92 6.15
CA GLN A 172 -2.19 12.45 6.88
C GLN A 172 -2.32 11.05 7.46
N GLY A 173 -3.50 10.45 7.41
CA GLY A 173 -3.73 9.17 8.06
C GLY A 173 -3.56 9.29 9.59
N ARG A 174 -4.29 10.24 10.19
CA ARG A 174 -4.30 10.42 11.64
C ARG A 174 -5.35 9.51 12.26
N PHE A 175 -4.90 8.77 13.27
CA PHE A 175 -5.71 7.79 13.97
C PHE A 175 -5.51 7.91 15.49
N TRP A 176 -6.43 7.35 16.23
CA TRP A 176 -6.40 7.37 17.67
C TRP A 176 -5.17 6.62 18.22
N LEU A 177 -4.57 7.13 19.29
CA LEU A 177 -3.39 6.54 19.93
C LEU A 177 -3.53 5.03 20.17
N TYR A 178 -4.71 4.58 20.58
CA TYR A 178 -4.92 3.16 20.88
C TYR A 178 -4.89 2.26 19.64
N ASP A 179 -4.93 2.81 18.43
CA ASP A 179 -4.70 2.03 17.21
C ASP A 179 -3.22 1.60 17.06
N LEU A 180 -2.31 2.06 17.93
CA LEU A 180 -0.91 1.63 17.92
C LEU A 180 -0.77 0.10 18.01
N TYR A 181 -1.64 -0.57 18.77
CA TYR A 181 -1.60 -2.03 18.88
C TYR A 181 -1.83 -2.76 17.55
N ILE A 182 -2.56 -2.11 16.62
CA ILE A 182 -2.87 -2.67 15.29
C ILE A 182 -1.60 -2.92 14.47
N LEU A 183 -0.57 -2.10 14.70
CA LEU A 183 0.68 -2.17 13.96
C LEU A 183 1.51 -3.41 14.31
N ASN A 184 1.29 -4.08 15.44
CA ASN A 184 2.16 -5.14 15.97
C ASN A 184 3.62 -4.69 16.12
N LEU A 185 3.84 -3.43 16.45
CA LEU A 185 5.13 -2.84 16.79
C LEU A 185 5.13 -2.41 18.25
N GLY A 186 6.31 -2.28 18.85
CA GLY A 186 6.43 -1.82 20.23
C GLY A 186 6.15 -0.32 20.39
N TRP A 187 6.07 0.13 21.65
CA TRP A 187 5.86 1.55 21.97
C TRP A 187 7.00 2.47 21.51
N GLU A 188 8.16 1.93 21.16
CA GLU A 188 9.31 2.68 20.63
C GLU A 188 9.05 3.33 19.26
N VAL A 189 7.97 2.95 18.56
CA VAL A 189 7.55 3.62 17.33
C VAL A 189 6.65 4.82 17.60
N PHE A 190 6.13 4.97 18.83
CA PHE A 190 5.34 6.13 19.24
C PHE A 190 6.26 7.22 19.79
N SER A 191 6.93 7.93 18.88
CA SER A 191 7.78 9.08 19.18
C SER A 191 7.59 10.17 18.12
N PRO A 192 7.94 11.43 18.42
CA PRO A 192 7.82 12.54 17.47
C PRO A 192 8.62 12.36 16.17
N GLU A 193 9.66 11.53 16.19
CA GLU A 193 10.47 11.22 15.01
C GLU A 193 9.86 10.12 14.14
N LYS A 194 8.75 9.48 14.59
CA LYS A 194 8.09 8.37 13.90
C LYS A 194 6.59 8.63 13.75
N LEU A 195 5.78 8.11 14.67
CA LEU A 195 4.33 8.08 14.51
C LEU A 195 3.56 9.01 15.46
N GLU A 196 4.21 9.57 16.50
CA GLU A 196 3.52 10.43 17.45
C GLU A 196 3.27 11.82 16.87
N PHE A 197 2.01 12.28 16.91
CA PHE A 197 1.62 13.61 16.51
C PHE A 197 0.47 14.14 17.39
N TYR A 198 0.81 14.98 18.34
CA TYR A 198 -0.15 15.57 19.30
C TYR A 198 -1.02 14.53 20.01
N ASN A 199 -0.40 13.46 20.53
CA ASN A 199 -1.02 12.29 21.16
C ASN A 199 -1.92 11.42 20.26
N ASP A 200 -1.91 11.65 18.96
CA ASP A 200 -2.48 10.75 17.97
C ASP A 200 -1.37 9.97 17.26
N ILE A 201 -1.75 8.95 16.50
CA ILE A 201 -0.88 8.31 15.52
C ILE A 201 -1.04 9.03 14.18
N ASN A 202 0.07 9.35 13.55
CA ASN A 202 0.10 9.90 12.19
C ASN A 202 0.98 8.99 11.32
N PHE A 203 0.40 8.48 10.22
CA PHE A 203 1.12 7.59 9.32
C PHE A 203 2.05 8.34 8.35
N LEU A 204 1.76 9.63 8.08
CA LEU A 204 2.53 10.48 7.15
C LEU A 204 3.85 10.96 7.75
#